data_d2e5d0e64ca075f5f72bf5a8441890e9
#
_entry.id   d2e5d0e64ca075f5f72bf5a8441890e9
#
_cell.length_a   1.000
_cell.length_b   1.000
_cell.length_c   1.000
_cell.angle_alpha   90.00
_cell.angle_beta   90.00
_cell.angle_gamma   90.00
#
_symmetry.space_group_name_H-M   'P 1'
#
loop_
_entity.id
_entity.type
_entity.pdbx_description
1 polymer ?
#
loop_
_entity_poly.entity_id
_entity_poly.type
_entity_poly.pdbx_seq_one_letter_code
_entity_poly.pdbx_strand_id
1 'polypeptide(L)'
;MKTEMAEVQPVLILAIETSCDETSVAVVKDGCEVLSNIISSQIETHRAFGGVVPEVASRKHVEVMTLVIEQALAEAGVHPQQLTAVAVTQGPGLVGALLVGVVAAKSLALAWNKPLIGTHHIAGHIYANRLVAELKYPNMTLVVSGGHTELVSMEQEGVFRIIGRTRDDAVGEAYDKVARSLGFPYPGGPHVDRLAREAAEAVALPRVWLEPGSYDFSFSGLKSAVLNVVNQSKMKGLEPNVAGIARGFQESVVEVLVEKAIRAVRSTGSRQLLLCGGVAANGGLRAALISRCEAEKIELIIPPPVYCTDNAAMIGAAAYVKWQHSGGTPLDMVADPGFSLEEWSVPVASIE
;
A
#
# COMPACT_ATOMS: atom_id res chain seq x y z
N MET A 1 51.15 -1.20 5.45
CA MET A 1 50.19 -1.03 4.37
C MET A 1 48.82 -1.01 5.01
N LYS A 2 48.16 0.16 5.07
CA LYS A 2 46.76 0.27 5.44
C LYS A 2 45.97 -0.16 4.20
N THR A 3 45.23 -1.24 4.30
CA THR A 3 44.26 -1.65 3.28
C THR A 3 43.17 -0.57 3.27
N GLU A 4 43.18 0.28 2.25
CA GLU A 4 42.04 1.17 1.97
C GLU A 4 40.82 0.24 1.79
N MET A 5 39.92 0.30 2.74
CA MET A 5 38.58 -0.25 2.54
C MET A 5 37.96 0.54 1.38
N ALA A 6 37.72 -0.11 0.25
CA ALA A 6 36.99 0.49 -0.86
C ALA A 6 35.67 1.02 -0.29
N GLU A 7 35.45 2.35 -0.39
CA GLU A 7 34.15 2.95 -0.05
C GLU A 7 33.10 2.27 -0.91
N VAL A 8 32.19 1.57 -0.29
CA VAL A 8 31.03 0.98 -0.97
C VAL A 8 30.19 2.16 -1.50
N GLN A 9 30.11 2.28 -2.81
CA GLN A 9 29.31 3.33 -3.43
C GLN A 9 27.83 3.13 -3.06
N PRO A 10 27.13 4.19 -2.62
CA PRO A 10 25.72 4.09 -2.27
C PRO A 10 24.87 3.68 -3.47
N VAL A 11 23.86 2.89 -3.23
CA VAL A 11 22.88 2.48 -4.26
C VAL A 11 21.79 3.54 -4.35
N LEU A 12 21.76 4.29 -5.45
CA LEU A 12 20.78 5.33 -5.73
C LEU A 12 19.75 4.84 -6.75
N ILE A 13 18.50 4.72 -6.37
CA ILE A 13 17.41 4.25 -7.25
C ILE A 13 16.42 5.38 -7.50
N LEU A 14 16.20 5.73 -8.78
CA LEU A 14 15.05 6.50 -9.20
C LEU A 14 13.87 5.55 -9.35
N ALA A 15 12.81 5.74 -8.58
CA ALA A 15 11.63 4.90 -8.61
C ALA A 15 10.42 5.65 -9.17
N ILE A 16 9.56 4.95 -9.92
CA ILE A 16 8.34 5.48 -10.55
C ILE A 16 7.14 4.62 -10.12
N GLU A 17 6.09 5.27 -9.64
CA GLU A 17 4.80 4.66 -9.27
C GLU A 17 3.68 5.31 -10.08
N THR A 18 2.90 4.48 -10.81
CA THR A 18 1.75 4.92 -11.60
C THR A 18 0.64 3.87 -11.64
N SER A 19 0.56 2.98 -10.68
CA SER A 19 -0.36 1.82 -10.75
C SER A 19 -1.85 2.18 -10.67
N CYS A 20 -2.20 3.36 -10.13
CA CYS A 20 -3.58 3.79 -9.94
C CYS A 20 -3.79 5.27 -10.32
N ASP A 21 -3.98 6.15 -9.35
CA ASP A 21 -4.30 7.57 -9.56
C ASP A 21 -3.25 8.54 -8.97
N GLU A 22 -2.12 8.02 -8.51
CA GLU A 22 -0.94 8.80 -8.14
C GLU A 22 0.17 8.66 -9.17
N THR A 23 0.68 9.78 -9.70
CA THR A 23 1.96 9.83 -10.39
C THR A 23 3.02 10.19 -9.37
N SER A 24 3.89 9.26 -9.03
CA SER A 24 4.95 9.54 -8.08
C SER A 24 6.32 9.15 -8.61
N VAL A 25 7.33 9.96 -8.28
CA VAL A 25 8.74 9.67 -8.54
C VAL A 25 9.56 10.00 -7.29
N ALA A 26 10.47 9.11 -6.94
CA ALA A 26 11.32 9.25 -5.77
C ALA A 26 12.77 8.88 -6.10
N VAL A 27 13.72 9.46 -5.36
CA VAL A 27 15.11 8.99 -5.31
C VAL A 27 15.34 8.40 -3.92
N VAL A 28 15.67 7.11 -3.89
CA VAL A 28 15.91 6.38 -2.65
C VAL A 28 17.35 5.88 -2.63
N LYS A 29 18.04 6.12 -1.52
CA LYS A 29 19.39 5.68 -1.28
C LYS A 29 19.40 4.47 -0.34
N ASP A 30 20.12 3.42 -0.71
CA ASP A 30 20.33 2.19 0.05
C ASP A 30 19.02 1.52 0.55
N GLY A 31 17.91 1.79 -0.17
CA GLY A 31 16.58 1.23 0.09
C GLY A 31 15.91 1.72 1.38
N CYS A 32 16.44 2.74 2.06
CA CYS A 32 15.87 3.26 3.32
C CYS A 32 15.93 4.80 3.46
N GLU A 33 16.89 5.47 2.85
CA GLU A 33 17.00 6.92 2.90
C GLU A 33 16.28 7.55 1.70
N VAL A 34 15.21 8.30 1.96
CA VAL A 34 14.42 8.98 0.93
C VAL A 34 15.02 10.35 0.67
N LEU A 35 15.66 10.54 -0.49
CA LEU A 35 16.25 11.84 -0.89
C LEU A 35 15.20 12.76 -1.50
N SER A 36 14.20 12.21 -2.19
CA SER A 36 13.03 12.92 -2.69
C SER A 36 11.85 11.98 -2.85
N ASN A 37 10.62 12.49 -2.75
CA ASN A 37 9.39 11.72 -3.00
C ASN A 37 8.29 12.67 -3.47
N ILE A 38 8.20 12.88 -4.77
CA ILE A 38 7.21 13.77 -5.39
C ILE A 38 5.95 12.97 -5.72
N ILE A 39 4.80 13.45 -5.28
CA ILE A 39 3.51 12.79 -5.49
C ILE A 39 2.56 13.80 -6.15
N SER A 40 2.08 13.47 -7.34
CA SER A 40 1.02 14.19 -8.04
C SER A 40 -0.25 13.35 -8.01
N SER A 41 -1.14 13.63 -7.04
CA SER A 41 -2.39 12.90 -6.86
C SER A 41 -3.49 13.43 -7.77
N GLN A 42 -4.31 12.53 -8.27
CA GLN A 42 -5.45 12.81 -9.15
C GLN A 42 -6.80 12.77 -8.38
N ILE A 43 -6.78 12.73 -7.05
CA ILE A 43 -8.00 12.62 -6.21
C ILE A 43 -9.03 13.68 -6.59
N GLU A 44 -8.61 14.95 -6.78
CA GLU A 44 -9.53 16.03 -7.16
C GLU A 44 -10.20 15.78 -8.52
N THR A 45 -9.45 15.22 -9.47
CA THR A 45 -9.98 14.86 -10.79
C THR A 45 -11.03 13.75 -10.67
N HIS A 46 -10.73 12.71 -9.88
CA HIS A 46 -11.57 11.52 -9.73
C HIS A 46 -12.77 11.75 -8.79
N ARG A 47 -12.72 12.76 -7.94
CA ARG A 47 -13.83 13.14 -7.05
C ARG A 47 -15.12 13.39 -7.81
N ALA A 48 -15.06 14.04 -8.98
CA ALA A 48 -16.21 14.32 -9.83
C ALA A 48 -16.90 13.05 -10.35
N PHE A 49 -16.16 11.95 -10.46
CA PHE A 49 -16.67 10.65 -10.93
C PHE A 49 -17.07 9.71 -9.77
N GLY A 50 -16.74 10.09 -8.53
CA GLY A 50 -17.00 9.27 -7.35
C GLY A 50 -16.09 8.03 -7.22
N GLY A 51 -14.92 8.04 -7.87
CA GLY A 51 -13.92 6.98 -7.86
C GLY A 51 -13.02 7.05 -9.09
N VAL A 52 -11.96 6.24 -9.11
CA VAL A 52 -10.96 6.26 -10.17
C VAL A 52 -11.53 5.81 -11.51
N VAL A 53 -11.26 6.59 -12.58
CA VAL A 53 -11.59 6.27 -13.96
C VAL A 53 -10.30 5.94 -14.71
N PRO A 54 -10.06 4.68 -15.11
CA PRO A 54 -8.76 4.22 -15.63
C PRO A 54 -8.20 5.02 -16.82
N GLU A 55 -9.05 5.38 -17.79
CA GLU A 55 -8.62 6.17 -18.95
C GLU A 55 -8.22 7.60 -18.57
N VAL A 56 -8.93 8.21 -17.64
CA VAL A 56 -8.58 9.54 -17.11
C VAL A 56 -7.27 9.48 -16.38
N ALA A 57 -7.07 8.47 -15.53
CA ALA A 57 -5.83 8.26 -14.80
C ALA A 57 -4.64 8.14 -15.74
N SER A 58 -4.73 7.29 -16.78
CA SER A 58 -3.65 7.08 -17.74
C SER A 58 -3.24 8.39 -18.45
N ARG A 59 -4.20 9.21 -18.89
CA ARG A 59 -3.92 10.50 -19.53
C ARG A 59 -3.23 11.47 -18.59
N LYS A 60 -3.67 11.52 -17.33
CA LYS A 60 -3.07 12.39 -16.32
C LYS A 60 -1.63 12.02 -16.00
N HIS A 61 -1.30 10.73 -15.93
CA HIS A 61 0.08 10.29 -15.78
C HIS A 61 0.98 10.82 -16.90
N VAL A 62 0.53 10.74 -18.16
CA VAL A 62 1.29 11.26 -19.31
C VAL A 62 1.54 12.77 -19.20
N GLU A 63 0.51 13.53 -18.76
CA GLU A 63 0.60 15.00 -18.65
C GLU A 63 1.66 15.46 -17.65
N VAL A 64 1.87 14.73 -16.53
CA VAL A 64 2.71 15.20 -15.44
C VAL A 64 4.04 14.46 -15.29
N MET A 65 4.21 13.32 -15.96
CA MET A 65 5.36 12.41 -15.77
C MET A 65 6.71 13.14 -15.84
N THR A 66 6.97 13.88 -16.90
CA THR A 66 8.25 14.56 -17.09
C THR A 66 8.53 15.57 -15.97
N LEU A 67 7.52 16.36 -15.60
CA LEU A 67 7.63 17.34 -14.54
C LEU A 67 7.95 16.71 -13.19
N VAL A 68 7.27 15.61 -12.86
CA VAL A 68 7.48 14.91 -11.58
C VAL A 68 8.88 14.26 -11.52
N ILE A 69 9.39 13.74 -12.65
CA ILE A 69 10.77 13.21 -12.75
C ILE A 69 11.80 14.34 -12.52
N GLU A 70 11.64 15.47 -13.20
CA GLU A 70 12.55 16.61 -13.07
C GLU A 70 12.57 17.15 -11.63
N GLN A 71 11.39 17.28 -11.00
CA GLN A 71 11.27 17.71 -9.62
C GLN A 71 11.95 16.72 -8.65
N ALA A 72 11.75 15.42 -8.83
CA ALA A 72 12.35 14.42 -7.97
C ALA A 72 13.88 14.43 -8.02
N LEU A 73 14.47 14.54 -9.21
CA LEU A 73 15.92 14.65 -9.38
C LEU A 73 16.48 15.96 -8.79
N ALA A 74 15.78 17.07 -9.02
CA ALA A 74 16.20 18.39 -8.52
C ALA A 74 16.14 18.44 -6.98
N GLU A 75 15.08 17.93 -6.35
CA GLU A 75 14.92 17.88 -4.89
C GLU A 75 15.98 16.97 -4.25
N ALA A 76 16.25 15.82 -4.87
CA ALA A 76 17.30 14.91 -4.41
C ALA A 76 18.71 15.46 -4.61
N GLY A 77 18.91 16.46 -5.46
CA GLY A 77 20.24 16.95 -5.85
C GLY A 77 21.06 15.90 -6.60
N VAL A 78 20.41 14.97 -7.30
CA VAL A 78 21.03 13.82 -7.97
C VAL A 78 20.97 13.97 -9.48
N HIS A 79 22.13 13.85 -10.13
CA HIS A 79 22.20 13.79 -11.59
C HIS A 79 21.96 12.36 -12.10
N PRO A 80 21.30 12.13 -13.25
CA PRO A 80 21.00 10.79 -13.78
C PRO A 80 22.21 9.84 -13.84
N GLN A 81 23.42 10.33 -14.10
CA GLN A 81 24.64 9.51 -14.13
C GLN A 81 25.01 8.92 -12.77
N GLN A 82 24.60 9.54 -11.67
CA GLN A 82 24.87 9.06 -10.31
C GLN A 82 23.93 7.94 -9.90
N LEU A 83 22.79 7.79 -10.59
CA LEU A 83 21.83 6.72 -10.32
C LEU A 83 22.47 5.34 -10.56
N THR A 84 22.13 4.39 -9.71
CA THR A 84 22.48 2.98 -9.89
C THR A 84 21.50 2.29 -10.83
N ALA A 85 20.20 2.56 -10.68
CA ALA A 85 19.12 1.93 -11.45
C ALA A 85 17.89 2.82 -11.54
N VAL A 86 16.99 2.49 -12.48
CA VAL A 86 15.63 3.02 -12.59
C VAL A 86 14.65 1.91 -12.23
N ALA A 87 13.78 2.16 -11.29
CA ALA A 87 12.73 1.23 -10.86
C ALA A 87 11.34 1.71 -11.24
N VAL A 88 10.42 0.77 -11.45
CA VAL A 88 9.04 1.09 -11.77
C VAL A 88 8.09 0.01 -11.28
N THR A 89 6.90 0.40 -10.91
CA THR A 89 5.83 -0.57 -10.64
C THR A 89 5.46 -1.28 -11.94
N GLN A 90 5.74 -2.58 -11.97
CA GLN A 90 5.37 -3.48 -13.07
C GLN A 90 3.91 -3.90 -12.96
N GLY A 91 3.41 -4.06 -11.75
CA GLY A 91 2.06 -4.49 -11.38
C GLY A 91 1.97 -4.85 -9.88
N PRO A 92 0.76 -5.23 -9.44
CA PRO A 92 -0.54 -5.07 -10.10
C PRO A 92 -0.98 -3.61 -10.21
N GLY A 93 -2.04 -3.36 -11.02
CA GLY A 93 -2.62 -2.02 -11.16
C GLY A 93 -3.45 -1.84 -12.43
N LEU A 94 -3.84 -0.60 -12.71
CA LEU A 94 -4.60 -0.23 -13.91
C LEU A 94 -3.67 -0.33 -15.14
N VAL A 95 -4.03 -1.15 -16.12
CA VAL A 95 -3.16 -1.46 -17.27
C VAL A 95 -2.65 -0.21 -17.99
N GLY A 96 -3.51 0.75 -18.28
CA GLY A 96 -3.12 1.98 -18.98
C GLY A 96 -2.20 2.88 -18.15
N ALA A 97 -2.42 2.94 -16.84
CA ALA A 97 -1.61 3.69 -15.90
C ALA A 97 -0.21 3.05 -15.74
N LEU A 98 -0.15 1.73 -15.52
CA LEU A 98 1.11 0.96 -15.48
C LEU A 98 1.94 1.15 -16.74
N LEU A 99 1.31 1.10 -17.92
CA LEU A 99 2.00 1.28 -19.21
C LEU A 99 2.74 2.61 -19.29
N VAL A 100 2.15 3.70 -18.77
CA VAL A 100 2.81 5.01 -18.78
C VAL A 100 4.10 4.97 -17.96
N GLY A 101 4.06 4.45 -16.72
CA GLY A 101 5.24 4.33 -15.87
C GLY A 101 6.30 3.42 -16.44
N VAL A 102 5.89 2.23 -16.94
CA VAL A 102 6.80 1.24 -17.52
C VAL A 102 7.51 1.79 -18.75
N VAL A 103 6.79 2.48 -19.66
CA VAL A 103 7.40 3.10 -20.84
C VAL A 103 8.35 4.23 -20.44
N ALA A 104 7.97 5.08 -19.50
CA ALA A 104 8.84 6.14 -18.99
C ALA A 104 10.13 5.55 -18.39
N ALA A 105 10.02 4.56 -17.50
CA ALA A 105 11.18 3.93 -16.86
C ALA A 105 12.12 3.26 -17.87
N LYS A 106 11.58 2.53 -18.87
CA LYS A 106 12.37 1.93 -19.93
C LYS A 106 13.11 2.97 -20.76
N SER A 107 12.44 4.06 -21.11
CA SER A 107 13.04 5.15 -21.88
C SER A 107 14.19 5.80 -21.11
N LEU A 108 14.02 6.04 -19.82
CA LEU A 108 15.08 6.59 -18.96
C LEU A 108 16.23 5.61 -18.77
N ALA A 109 15.94 4.33 -18.49
CA ALA A 109 16.95 3.29 -18.35
C ALA A 109 17.82 3.17 -19.60
N LEU A 110 17.20 3.19 -20.78
CA LEU A 110 17.92 3.17 -22.05
C LEU A 110 18.73 4.45 -22.29
N ALA A 111 18.11 5.62 -22.13
CA ALA A 111 18.76 6.90 -22.39
C ALA A 111 19.95 7.18 -21.46
N TRP A 112 19.86 6.73 -20.21
CA TRP A 112 20.90 6.95 -19.20
C TRP A 112 21.87 5.76 -19.07
N ASN A 113 21.66 4.70 -19.83
CA ASN A 113 22.40 3.43 -19.75
C ASN A 113 22.43 2.88 -18.32
N LYS A 114 21.24 2.78 -17.69
CA LYS A 114 21.06 2.26 -16.33
C LYS A 114 20.22 0.98 -16.36
N PRO A 115 20.47 0.05 -15.42
CA PRO A 115 19.58 -1.10 -15.21
C PRO A 115 18.14 -0.68 -14.92
N LEU A 116 17.18 -1.47 -15.41
CA LEU A 116 15.76 -1.35 -15.10
C LEU A 116 15.41 -2.36 -14.00
N ILE A 117 14.52 -1.97 -13.07
CA ILE A 117 14.00 -2.87 -12.03
C ILE A 117 12.47 -2.83 -12.04
N GLY A 118 11.84 -3.94 -12.45
CA GLY A 118 10.40 -4.13 -12.31
C GLY A 118 10.03 -4.50 -10.87
N THR A 119 9.14 -3.74 -10.26
CA THR A 119 8.77 -3.87 -8.85
C THR A 119 7.30 -4.20 -8.70
N HIS A 120 6.96 -4.99 -7.71
CA HIS A 120 5.58 -5.31 -7.37
C HIS A 120 4.98 -4.25 -6.44
N HIS A 121 3.81 -3.70 -6.79
CA HIS A 121 3.14 -2.64 -6.04
C HIS A 121 2.94 -2.98 -4.55
N ILE A 122 2.42 -4.19 -4.25
CA ILE A 122 2.20 -4.62 -2.87
C ILE A 122 3.51 -4.88 -2.12
N ALA A 123 4.55 -5.38 -2.80
CA ALA A 123 5.89 -5.45 -2.19
C ALA A 123 6.39 -4.04 -1.84
N GLY A 124 6.10 -3.03 -2.69
CA GLY A 124 6.34 -1.62 -2.36
C GLY A 124 5.70 -1.23 -1.03
N HIS A 125 4.40 -1.45 -0.88
CA HIS A 125 3.71 -1.16 0.39
C HIS A 125 4.33 -1.88 1.60
N ILE A 126 4.70 -3.15 1.46
CA ILE A 126 5.35 -3.90 2.53
C ILE A 126 6.70 -3.27 2.89
N TYR A 127 7.53 -2.97 1.88
CA TYR A 127 8.86 -2.37 2.08
C TYR A 127 8.83 -0.88 2.42
N ALA A 128 7.68 -0.19 2.36
CA ALA A 128 7.52 1.13 2.94
C ALA A 128 7.86 1.14 4.44
N ASN A 129 7.68 0.03 5.14
CA ASN A 129 8.07 -0.13 6.53
C ASN A 129 9.59 -0.08 6.73
N ARG A 130 10.40 -0.47 5.73
CA ARG A 130 11.87 -0.37 5.74
C ARG A 130 12.37 1.08 5.76
N LEU A 131 11.57 2.02 5.26
CA LEU A 131 11.90 3.45 5.28
C LEU A 131 11.89 4.05 6.69
N VAL A 132 11.33 3.35 7.68
CA VAL A 132 11.14 3.87 9.05
C VAL A 132 11.72 2.97 10.13
N ALA A 133 11.99 1.70 9.83
CA ALA A 133 12.55 0.74 10.79
C ALA A 133 13.26 -0.41 10.09
N GLU A 134 14.11 -1.10 10.83
CA GLU A 134 14.72 -2.37 10.41
C GLU A 134 13.65 -3.48 10.42
N LEU A 135 13.57 -4.24 9.33
CA LEU A 135 12.66 -5.37 9.23
C LEU A 135 13.32 -6.64 9.80
N LYS A 136 12.64 -7.30 10.72
CA LYS A 136 13.04 -8.57 11.32
C LYS A 136 12.21 -9.71 10.73
N TYR A 137 12.83 -10.85 10.54
CA TYR A 137 12.19 -12.05 9.98
C TYR A 137 12.14 -13.17 11.00
N PRO A 138 11.10 -14.05 11.00
CA PRO A 138 9.90 -13.91 10.20
C PRO A 138 9.03 -12.72 10.65
N ASN A 139 8.32 -12.08 9.72
CA ASN A 139 7.33 -11.05 10.03
C ASN A 139 5.99 -11.32 9.37
N MET A 140 4.97 -10.62 9.84
CA MET A 140 3.62 -10.62 9.31
C MET A 140 3.25 -9.23 8.86
N THR A 141 2.68 -9.07 7.68
CA THR A 141 2.18 -7.79 7.18
C THR A 141 0.67 -7.83 7.01
N LEU A 142 0.00 -6.84 7.57
CA LEU A 142 -1.39 -6.51 7.25
C LEU A 142 -1.39 -5.45 6.16
N VAL A 143 -1.73 -5.84 4.93
CA VAL A 143 -1.89 -4.96 3.78
C VAL A 143 -3.34 -4.52 3.71
N VAL A 144 -3.60 -3.22 3.77
CA VAL A 144 -4.96 -2.64 3.75
C VAL A 144 -5.00 -1.41 2.83
N SER A 145 -5.51 -1.57 1.62
CA SER A 145 -5.59 -0.50 0.62
C SER A 145 -6.97 -0.42 -0.03
N GLY A 146 -7.11 0.44 -1.03
CA GLY A 146 -8.33 0.54 -1.85
C GLY A 146 -8.64 -0.74 -2.62
N GLY A 147 -7.61 -1.44 -3.11
CA GLY A 147 -7.76 -2.65 -3.93
C GLY A 147 -7.39 -3.96 -3.22
N HIS A 148 -6.67 -3.91 -2.10
CA HIS A 148 -6.14 -5.10 -1.45
C HIS A 148 -6.43 -5.13 0.05
N THR A 149 -6.74 -6.32 0.56
CA THR A 149 -6.78 -6.62 1.99
C THR A 149 -6.22 -8.01 2.17
N GLU A 150 -4.99 -8.08 2.68
CA GLU A 150 -4.23 -9.32 2.74
C GLU A 150 -3.41 -9.44 4.02
N LEU A 151 -3.20 -10.66 4.46
CA LEU A 151 -2.20 -11.04 5.45
C LEU A 151 -1.06 -11.76 4.71
N VAL A 152 0.12 -11.17 4.76
CA VAL A 152 1.31 -11.66 4.07
C VAL A 152 2.37 -12.03 5.10
N SER A 153 2.79 -13.29 5.09
CA SER A 153 3.95 -13.76 5.86
C SER A 153 5.22 -13.61 5.03
N MET A 154 6.28 -13.13 5.66
CA MET A 154 7.61 -13.06 5.08
C MET A 154 8.59 -13.76 6.04
N GLU A 155 8.97 -14.99 5.71
CA GLU A 155 9.85 -15.80 6.55
C GLU A 155 11.30 -15.32 6.48
N GLN A 156 11.68 -14.79 5.33
CA GLN A 156 12.98 -14.16 5.05
C GLN A 156 12.79 -13.04 4.03
N GLU A 157 13.76 -12.16 3.90
CA GLU A 157 13.69 -11.02 2.98
C GLU A 157 13.37 -11.47 1.55
N GLY A 158 12.36 -10.84 0.95
CA GLY A 158 11.96 -11.08 -0.44
C GLY A 158 11.13 -12.34 -0.70
N VAL A 159 10.81 -13.14 0.31
CA VAL A 159 9.99 -14.34 0.14
C VAL A 159 8.61 -14.13 0.77
N PHE A 160 7.60 -14.00 -0.06
CA PHE A 160 6.24 -13.67 0.34
C PHE A 160 5.32 -14.89 0.27
N ARG A 161 4.45 -14.99 1.25
CA ARG A 161 3.37 -15.97 1.28
C ARG A 161 2.09 -15.32 1.76
N ILE A 162 1.08 -15.29 0.91
CA ILE A 162 -0.25 -14.79 1.27
C ILE A 162 -0.96 -15.88 2.06
N ILE A 163 -1.31 -15.60 3.33
CA ILE A 163 -1.99 -16.54 4.21
C ILE A 163 -3.49 -16.26 4.34
N GLY A 164 -3.94 -15.09 3.95
CA GLY A 164 -5.33 -14.70 3.90
C GLY A 164 -5.52 -13.46 3.04
N ARG A 165 -6.66 -13.38 2.35
CA ARG A 165 -7.04 -12.25 1.50
C ARG A 165 -8.53 -11.98 1.58
N THR A 166 -8.96 -10.82 1.10
CA THR A 166 -10.41 -10.59 0.96
C THR A 166 -10.98 -11.48 -0.15
N ARG A 167 -12.18 -11.99 0.08
CA ARG A 167 -12.94 -12.80 -0.91
C ARG A 167 -13.91 -11.95 -1.73
N ASP A 168 -14.03 -10.67 -1.40
CA ASP A 168 -14.92 -9.73 -2.06
C ASP A 168 -14.29 -8.32 -2.06
N ASP A 169 -14.98 -7.29 -1.59
CA ASP A 169 -14.48 -5.92 -1.54
C ASP A 169 -13.20 -5.83 -0.69
N ALA A 170 -12.23 -5.07 -1.14
CA ALA A 170 -11.13 -4.63 -0.27
C ALA A 170 -11.66 -3.67 0.80
N VAL A 171 -10.95 -3.58 1.92
CA VAL A 171 -11.40 -2.76 3.06
C VAL A 171 -11.55 -1.28 2.69
N GLY A 172 -10.63 -0.72 1.90
CA GLY A 172 -10.74 0.67 1.45
C GLY A 172 -11.95 0.89 0.54
N GLU A 173 -12.21 -0.03 -0.39
CA GLU A 173 -13.41 -0.02 -1.23
C GLU A 173 -14.69 -0.09 -0.39
N ALA A 174 -14.70 -0.90 0.69
CA ALA A 174 -15.82 -0.97 1.61
C ALA A 174 -16.07 0.37 2.34
N TYR A 175 -14.98 1.05 2.77
CA TYR A 175 -15.07 2.41 3.34
C TYR A 175 -15.67 3.41 2.34
N ASP A 176 -15.23 3.40 1.09
CA ASP A 176 -15.73 4.29 0.04
C ASP A 176 -17.21 4.03 -0.29
N LYS A 177 -17.60 2.76 -0.38
CA LYS A 177 -19.00 2.35 -0.63
C LYS A 177 -19.92 2.78 0.52
N VAL A 178 -19.48 2.62 1.76
CA VAL A 178 -20.24 3.02 2.95
C VAL A 178 -20.32 4.54 3.02
N ALA A 179 -19.22 5.26 2.86
CA ALA A 179 -19.22 6.73 2.84
C ALA A 179 -20.18 7.29 1.80
N ARG A 180 -20.15 6.75 0.57
CA ARG A 180 -21.09 7.13 -0.50
C ARG A 180 -22.54 6.89 -0.11
N SER A 181 -22.85 5.76 0.55
CA SER A 181 -24.22 5.48 1.01
C SER A 181 -24.69 6.39 2.14
N LEU A 182 -23.75 7.03 2.85
CA LEU A 182 -23.99 8.05 3.86
C LEU A 182 -23.97 9.49 3.29
N GLY A 183 -23.77 9.65 1.97
CA GLY A 183 -23.79 10.95 1.28
C GLY A 183 -22.44 11.68 1.24
N PHE A 184 -21.32 11.01 1.52
CA PHE A 184 -19.98 11.61 1.49
C PHE A 184 -19.28 11.37 0.15
N PRO A 185 -18.41 12.32 -0.27
CA PRO A 185 -17.65 12.20 -1.51
C PRO A 185 -16.47 11.23 -1.37
N TYR A 186 -15.90 10.88 -2.52
CA TYR A 186 -14.61 10.17 -2.61
C TYR A 186 -13.43 11.11 -2.29
N PRO A 187 -12.39 10.63 -1.58
CA PRO A 187 -12.29 9.32 -0.90
C PRO A 187 -13.08 9.26 0.40
N GLY A 188 -13.77 8.12 0.63
CA GLY A 188 -14.70 7.97 1.74
C GLY A 188 -14.06 7.67 3.09
N GLY A 189 -12.91 7.00 3.08
CA GLY A 189 -12.22 6.55 4.30
C GLY A 189 -11.99 7.65 5.34
N PRO A 190 -11.42 8.81 5.00
CA PRO A 190 -11.21 9.91 5.93
C PRO A 190 -12.50 10.47 6.55
N HIS A 191 -13.60 10.50 5.79
CA HIS A 191 -14.90 10.94 6.28
C HIS A 191 -15.47 10.00 7.35
N VAL A 192 -15.40 8.69 7.08
CA VAL A 192 -15.86 7.67 8.03
C VAL A 192 -15.02 7.69 9.30
N ASP A 193 -13.68 7.75 9.21
CA ASP A 193 -12.78 7.80 10.36
C ASP A 193 -13.03 9.04 11.25
N ARG A 194 -13.25 10.20 10.63
CA ARG A 194 -13.60 11.43 11.36
C ARG A 194 -14.93 11.29 12.12
N LEU A 195 -15.98 10.85 11.42
CA LEU A 195 -17.30 10.67 12.02
C LEU A 195 -17.31 9.62 13.12
N ALA A 196 -16.57 8.53 12.94
CA ALA A 196 -16.45 7.49 13.95
C ALA A 196 -15.83 8.02 15.26
N ARG A 197 -14.89 8.97 15.17
CA ARG A 197 -14.30 9.63 16.34
C ARG A 197 -15.24 10.62 17.01
N GLU A 198 -16.10 11.29 16.26
CA GLU A 198 -17.07 12.27 16.76
C GLU A 198 -18.30 11.61 17.40
N ALA A 199 -18.59 10.35 17.08
CA ALA A 199 -19.77 9.65 17.55
C ALA A 199 -19.70 9.33 19.06
N ALA A 200 -20.76 9.64 19.80
CA ALA A 200 -20.89 9.27 21.21
C ALA A 200 -21.08 7.74 21.37
N GLU A 201 -21.90 7.14 20.51
CA GLU A 201 -22.25 5.71 20.56
C GLU A 201 -22.17 5.09 19.18
N ALA A 202 -21.80 3.80 19.11
CA ALA A 202 -21.78 3.03 17.89
C ALA A 202 -23.15 2.39 17.63
N VAL A 203 -23.58 2.39 16.36
CA VAL A 203 -24.69 1.55 15.91
C VAL A 203 -24.17 0.12 15.75
N ALA A 204 -24.84 -0.85 16.35
CA ALA A 204 -24.43 -2.25 16.27
C ALA A 204 -24.51 -2.76 14.83
N LEU A 205 -23.38 -3.20 14.30
CA LEU A 205 -23.23 -3.82 12.99
C LEU A 205 -22.56 -5.20 13.11
N PRO A 206 -22.79 -6.13 12.17
CA PRO A 206 -22.21 -7.46 12.24
C PRO A 206 -20.68 -7.43 12.08
N ARG A 207 -20.00 -8.44 12.64
CA ARG A 207 -18.59 -8.77 12.40
C ARG A 207 -18.53 -9.98 11.48
N VAL A 208 -17.85 -9.85 10.35
CA VAL A 208 -17.79 -10.94 9.35
C VAL A 208 -16.54 -11.77 9.60
N TRP A 209 -16.67 -12.86 10.36
CA TRP A 209 -15.53 -13.71 10.73
C TRP A 209 -15.20 -14.79 9.70
N LEU A 210 -16.13 -15.13 8.81
CA LEU A 210 -16.05 -16.30 7.93
C LEU A 210 -15.95 -17.62 8.74
N GLU A 211 -15.46 -18.68 8.10
CA GLU A 211 -15.31 -19.98 8.75
C GLU A 211 -14.23 -19.98 9.85
N PRO A 212 -14.37 -20.83 10.88
CA PRO A 212 -13.40 -20.96 11.95
C PRO A 212 -11.99 -21.26 11.41
N GLY A 213 -10.99 -20.54 11.92
CA GLY A 213 -9.60 -20.71 11.51
C GLY A 213 -9.18 -19.95 10.24
N SER A 214 -10.11 -19.44 9.44
CA SER A 214 -9.80 -18.69 8.23
C SER A 214 -9.12 -17.35 8.52
N TYR A 215 -8.08 -17.02 7.75
CA TYR A 215 -7.45 -15.70 7.71
C TYR A 215 -8.04 -14.79 6.64
N ASP A 216 -8.92 -15.31 5.77
CA ASP A 216 -9.56 -14.51 4.74
C ASP A 216 -10.53 -13.49 5.31
N PHE A 217 -10.77 -12.42 4.55
CA PHE A 217 -11.66 -11.32 4.90
C PHE A 217 -12.88 -11.28 3.99
N SER A 218 -13.92 -10.58 4.42
CA SER A 218 -15.08 -10.21 3.62
C SER A 218 -15.71 -8.95 4.18
N PHE A 219 -16.02 -7.98 3.33
CA PHE A 219 -16.57 -6.68 3.73
C PHE A 219 -17.82 -6.29 2.96
N SER A 220 -18.19 -6.98 1.86
CA SER A 220 -19.35 -6.64 1.04
C SER A 220 -20.68 -6.67 1.81
N GLY A 221 -20.80 -7.59 2.78
CA GLY A 221 -21.96 -7.70 3.66
C GLY A 221 -22.17 -6.50 4.58
N LEU A 222 -21.10 -5.80 4.97
CA LEU A 222 -21.19 -4.62 5.85
C LEU A 222 -21.88 -3.45 5.17
N LYS A 223 -21.66 -3.23 3.86
CA LYS A 223 -22.38 -2.21 3.09
C LYS A 223 -23.89 -2.45 3.14
N SER A 224 -24.32 -3.70 2.94
CA SER A 224 -25.73 -4.06 2.99
C SER A 224 -26.33 -3.85 4.39
N ALA A 225 -25.56 -4.18 5.44
CA ALA A 225 -25.97 -3.95 6.83
C ALA A 225 -26.16 -2.44 7.11
N VAL A 226 -25.23 -1.60 6.66
CA VAL A 226 -25.34 -0.13 6.78
C VAL A 226 -26.56 0.39 6.05
N LEU A 227 -26.79 -0.02 4.79
CA LEU A 227 -27.97 0.39 4.02
C LEU A 227 -29.27 0.00 4.70
N ASN A 228 -29.34 -1.20 5.28
CA ASN A 228 -30.52 -1.65 6.02
C ASN A 228 -30.80 -0.74 7.24
N VAL A 229 -29.79 -0.37 8.00
CA VAL A 229 -29.93 0.57 9.14
C VAL A 229 -30.42 1.93 8.67
N VAL A 230 -29.82 2.50 7.62
CA VAL A 230 -30.25 3.80 7.05
C VAL A 230 -31.70 3.73 6.59
N ASN A 231 -32.09 2.68 5.85
CA ASN A 231 -33.44 2.52 5.33
C ASN A 231 -34.46 2.34 6.47
N GLN A 232 -34.14 1.55 7.49
CA GLN A 232 -35.01 1.36 8.67
C GLN A 232 -35.26 2.68 9.43
N SER A 233 -34.25 3.52 9.56
CA SER A 233 -34.40 4.85 10.17
C SER A 233 -35.37 5.70 9.34
N LYS A 234 -35.16 5.77 8.02
CA LYS A 234 -36.05 6.52 7.11
C LYS A 234 -37.49 6.01 7.13
N MET A 235 -37.70 4.70 7.13
CA MET A 235 -39.04 4.09 7.21
C MET A 235 -39.79 4.45 8.51
N LYS A 236 -39.05 4.69 9.59
CA LYS A 236 -39.58 5.14 10.88
C LYS A 236 -39.76 6.67 10.94
N GLY A 237 -39.47 7.40 9.88
CA GLY A 237 -39.49 8.85 9.85
C GLY A 237 -38.40 9.53 10.67
N LEU A 238 -37.31 8.80 10.97
CA LEU A 238 -36.18 9.27 11.73
C LEU A 238 -34.98 9.57 10.83
N GLU A 239 -34.22 10.61 11.19
CA GLU A 239 -32.93 10.85 10.55
C GLU A 239 -31.94 9.76 11.00
N PRO A 240 -31.15 9.15 10.05
CA PRO A 240 -30.14 8.18 10.39
C PRO A 240 -29.06 8.78 11.29
N ASN A 241 -28.65 8.08 12.33
CA ASN A 241 -27.48 8.45 13.14
C ASN A 241 -26.19 8.15 12.35
N VAL A 242 -25.80 9.07 11.45
CA VAL A 242 -24.68 8.91 10.51
C VAL A 242 -23.36 8.69 11.24
N ALA A 243 -23.08 9.45 12.32
CA ALA A 243 -21.87 9.30 13.09
C ALA A 243 -21.84 7.94 13.82
N GLY A 244 -22.94 7.52 14.44
CA GLY A 244 -23.03 6.22 15.09
C GLY A 244 -22.91 5.03 14.10
N ILE A 245 -23.44 5.18 12.88
CA ILE A 245 -23.27 4.18 11.81
C ILE A 245 -21.81 4.10 11.39
N ALA A 246 -21.14 5.24 11.15
CA ALA A 246 -19.74 5.30 10.78
C ALA A 246 -18.86 4.64 11.86
N ARG A 247 -19.12 4.91 13.12
CA ARG A 247 -18.41 4.28 14.24
C ARG A 247 -18.65 2.77 14.29
N GLY A 248 -19.90 2.32 14.20
CA GLY A 248 -20.22 0.89 14.21
C GLY A 248 -19.59 0.13 13.05
N PHE A 249 -19.56 0.75 11.85
CA PHE A 249 -18.87 0.19 10.67
C PHE A 249 -17.36 0.08 10.92
N GLN A 250 -16.72 1.16 11.38
CA GLN A 250 -15.28 1.15 11.65
C GLN A 250 -14.91 0.15 12.73
N GLU A 251 -15.65 0.07 13.84
CA GLU A 251 -15.43 -0.91 14.89
C GLU A 251 -15.55 -2.36 14.35
N SER A 252 -16.54 -2.64 13.50
CA SER A 252 -16.74 -3.96 12.90
C SER A 252 -15.57 -4.36 12.00
N VAL A 253 -15.05 -3.44 11.20
CA VAL A 253 -13.90 -3.67 10.31
C VAL A 253 -12.62 -3.84 11.12
N VAL A 254 -12.34 -2.90 12.01
CA VAL A 254 -11.08 -2.86 12.77
C VAL A 254 -10.95 -4.10 13.66
N GLU A 255 -12.02 -4.52 14.34
CA GLU A 255 -12.00 -5.71 15.20
C GLU A 255 -11.59 -6.97 14.41
N VAL A 256 -12.18 -7.18 13.22
CA VAL A 256 -11.86 -8.34 12.37
C VAL A 256 -10.42 -8.29 11.85
N LEU A 257 -9.96 -7.12 11.39
CA LEU A 257 -8.59 -6.93 10.89
C LEU A 257 -7.56 -7.21 11.99
N VAL A 258 -7.73 -6.58 13.16
CA VAL A 258 -6.80 -6.71 14.28
C VAL A 258 -6.73 -8.12 14.81
N GLU A 259 -7.89 -8.77 15.08
CA GLU A 259 -7.89 -10.12 15.64
C GLU A 259 -7.26 -11.14 14.68
N LYS A 260 -7.54 -11.05 13.38
CA LYS A 260 -6.92 -11.95 12.39
C LYS A 260 -5.42 -11.70 12.24
N ALA A 261 -4.98 -10.44 12.27
CA ALA A 261 -3.56 -10.10 12.21
C ALA A 261 -2.80 -10.65 13.44
N ILE A 262 -3.31 -10.43 14.63
CA ILE A 262 -2.69 -10.94 15.87
C ILE A 262 -2.66 -12.48 15.90
N ARG A 263 -3.75 -13.11 15.49
CA ARG A 263 -3.81 -14.57 15.38
C ARG A 263 -2.78 -15.09 14.37
N ALA A 264 -2.59 -14.41 13.25
CA ALA A 264 -1.59 -14.75 12.23
C ALA A 264 -0.16 -14.64 12.79
N VAL A 265 0.17 -13.56 13.49
CA VAL A 265 1.47 -13.38 14.15
C VAL A 265 1.76 -14.54 15.11
N ARG A 266 0.79 -14.91 15.95
CA ARG A 266 0.95 -16.01 16.92
C ARG A 266 1.14 -17.37 16.23
N SER A 267 0.38 -17.64 15.18
CA SER A 267 0.41 -18.96 14.51
C SER A 267 1.67 -19.16 13.66
N THR A 268 2.27 -18.10 13.17
CA THR A 268 3.50 -18.14 12.34
C THR A 268 4.77 -17.92 13.16
N GLY A 269 4.67 -17.53 14.44
CA GLY A 269 5.82 -17.17 15.25
C GLY A 269 6.53 -15.89 14.76
N SER A 270 5.81 -15.02 14.03
CA SER A 270 6.38 -13.77 13.51
C SER A 270 6.87 -12.87 14.63
N ARG A 271 8.02 -12.21 14.40
CA ARG A 271 8.65 -11.31 15.38
C ARG A 271 8.12 -9.89 15.33
N GLN A 272 7.62 -9.48 14.16
CA GLN A 272 7.07 -8.15 13.91
C GLN A 272 5.73 -8.26 13.19
N LEU A 273 4.84 -7.29 13.47
CA LEU A 273 3.67 -7.01 12.66
C LEU A 273 3.90 -5.69 11.92
N LEU A 274 3.75 -5.72 10.60
CA LEU A 274 3.87 -4.55 9.74
C LEU A 274 2.46 -4.15 9.29
N LEU A 275 2.18 -2.85 9.24
CA LEU A 275 0.95 -2.30 8.67
C LEU A 275 1.28 -1.46 7.45
N CYS A 276 0.56 -1.63 6.33
CA CYS A 276 0.77 -0.84 5.13
C CYS A 276 -0.49 -0.72 4.25
N GLY A 277 -0.41 0.14 3.22
CA GLY A 277 -1.53 0.48 2.34
C GLY A 277 -2.31 1.71 2.84
N GLY A 278 -3.12 2.33 1.96
CA GLY A 278 -3.77 3.60 2.23
C GLY A 278 -4.68 3.61 3.47
N VAL A 279 -5.36 2.48 3.77
CA VAL A 279 -6.20 2.35 4.98
C VAL A 279 -5.36 2.26 6.26
N ALA A 280 -4.06 2.02 6.18
CA ALA A 280 -3.15 2.13 7.31
C ALA A 280 -3.05 3.55 7.89
N ALA A 281 -3.53 4.57 7.18
CA ALA A 281 -3.69 5.93 7.69
C ALA A 281 -4.91 6.09 8.63
N ASN A 282 -5.84 5.13 8.68
CA ASN A 282 -7.04 5.18 9.53
C ASN A 282 -6.67 5.20 11.01
N GLY A 283 -7.15 6.23 11.72
CA GLY A 283 -6.80 6.45 13.12
C GLY A 283 -7.33 5.37 14.06
N GLY A 284 -8.52 4.85 13.81
CA GLY A 284 -9.12 3.78 14.60
C GLY A 284 -8.35 2.46 14.47
N LEU A 285 -7.93 2.10 13.24
CA LEU A 285 -7.13 0.90 13.01
C LEU A 285 -5.75 1.00 13.68
N ARG A 286 -5.07 2.15 13.53
CA ARG A 286 -3.78 2.40 14.18
C ARG A 286 -3.87 2.25 15.70
N ALA A 287 -4.82 2.94 16.30
CA ALA A 287 -5.00 2.91 17.76
C ALA A 287 -5.26 1.49 18.28
N ALA A 288 -6.13 0.74 17.61
CA ALA A 288 -6.46 -0.63 17.98
C ALA A 288 -5.25 -1.60 17.84
N LEU A 289 -4.47 -1.48 16.74
CA LEU A 289 -3.27 -2.30 16.56
C LEU A 289 -2.19 -1.95 17.58
N ILE A 290 -1.94 -0.66 17.85
CA ILE A 290 -0.96 -0.23 18.85
C ILE A 290 -1.32 -0.84 20.21
N SER A 291 -2.56 -0.61 20.70
CA SER A 291 -3.01 -1.14 21.98
C SER A 291 -2.91 -2.66 22.08
N ARG A 292 -3.32 -3.36 21.01
CA ARG A 292 -3.29 -4.83 21.00
C ARG A 292 -1.87 -5.38 20.95
N CYS A 293 -0.99 -4.81 20.13
CA CYS A 293 0.40 -5.24 20.01
C CYS A 293 1.18 -4.96 21.30
N GLU A 294 0.94 -3.83 21.99
CA GLU A 294 1.52 -3.54 23.29
C GLU A 294 1.12 -4.60 24.33
N ALA A 295 -0.17 -4.93 24.43
CA ALA A 295 -0.68 -5.95 25.33
C ALA A 295 -0.08 -7.34 25.08
N GLU A 296 0.22 -7.66 23.82
CA GLU A 296 0.77 -8.95 23.38
C GLU A 296 2.29 -8.96 23.26
N LYS A 297 2.96 -7.83 23.49
CA LYS A 297 4.41 -7.64 23.32
C LYS A 297 4.89 -7.96 21.89
N ILE A 298 4.07 -7.64 20.89
CA ILE A 298 4.39 -7.74 19.47
C ILE A 298 5.01 -6.41 19.03
N GLU A 299 6.15 -6.45 18.36
CA GLU A 299 6.74 -5.27 17.75
C GLU A 299 5.91 -4.85 16.54
N LEU A 300 5.32 -3.65 16.58
CA LEU A 300 4.49 -3.11 15.51
C LEU A 300 5.21 -2.00 14.77
N ILE A 301 5.28 -2.08 13.44
CA ILE A 301 5.79 -1.02 12.58
C ILE A 301 4.66 -0.47 11.74
N ILE A 302 4.50 0.86 11.80
CA ILE A 302 3.50 1.60 11.01
C ILE A 302 4.19 2.82 10.40
N PRO A 303 4.31 2.92 9.08
CA PRO A 303 4.86 4.09 8.43
C PRO A 303 4.01 5.34 8.67
N PRO A 304 4.59 6.55 8.55
CA PRO A 304 3.81 7.79 8.52
C PRO A 304 2.87 7.78 7.28
N PRO A 305 1.77 8.55 7.32
CA PRO A 305 0.74 8.53 6.27
C PRO A 305 1.28 8.70 4.85
N VAL A 306 2.34 9.51 4.66
CA VAL A 306 2.97 9.78 3.36
C VAL A 306 3.55 8.51 2.71
N TYR A 307 3.92 7.49 3.47
CA TYR A 307 4.40 6.20 2.95
C TYR A 307 3.35 5.10 3.01
N CYS A 308 2.15 5.38 3.54
CA CYS A 308 1.03 4.43 3.54
C CYS A 308 0.25 4.45 2.23
N THR A 309 0.04 5.63 1.63
CA THR A 309 -0.60 5.79 0.32
C THR A 309 0.40 5.52 -0.81
N ASP A 310 -0.10 5.42 -2.05
CA ASP A 310 0.73 5.14 -3.22
C ASP A 310 1.80 6.22 -3.39
N ASN A 311 3.06 5.81 -3.44
CA ASN A 311 4.20 6.70 -3.58
C ASN A 311 5.42 5.94 -4.14
N ALA A 312 6.35 6.65 -4.76
CA ALA A 312 7.50 6.01 -5.39
C ALA A 312 8.62 5.65 -4.40
N ALA A 313 8.67 6.24 -3.20
CA ALA A 313 9.68 5.85 -2.21
C ALA A 313 9.52 4.39 -1.78
N MET A 314 8.27 3.91 -1.63
CA MET A 314 7.98 2.51 -1.34
C MET A 314 8.47 1.57 -2.45
N ILE A 315 8.36 2.00 -3.71
CA ILE A 315 8.85 1.25 -4.87
C ILE A 315 10.37 1.21 -4.89
N GLY A 316 11.03 2.33 -4.55
CA GLY A 316 12.49 2.39 -4.40
C GLY A 316 13.02 1.47 -3.30
N ALA A 317 12.32 1.39 -2.17
CA ALA A 317 12.67 0.48 -1.08
C ALA A 317 12.57 -1.01 -1.50
N ALA A 318 11.49 -1.39 -2.18
CA ALA A 318 11.32 -2.75 -2.70
C ALA A 318 12.33 -3.06 -3.82
N ALA A 319 12.56 -2.10 -4.72
CA ALA A 319 13.53 -2.24 -5.81
C ALA A 319 14.95 -2.47 -5.30
N TYR A 320 15.33 -1.83 -4.20
CA TYR A 320 16.64 -2.06 -3.57
C TYR A 320 16.81 -3.51 -3.16
N VAL A 321 15.81 -4.10 -2.51
CA VAL A 321 15.87 -5.51 -2.11
C VAL A 321 16.02 -6.41 -3.35
N LYS A 322 15.23 -6.18 -4.39
CA LYS A 322 15.36 -6.94 -5.63
C LYS A 322 16.73 -6.76 -6.28
N TRP A 323 17.27 -5.55 -6.27
CA TRP A 323 18.61 -5.25 -6.79
C TRP A 323 19.70 -6.05 -6.07
N GLN A 324 19.63 -6.14 -4.74
CA GLN A 324 20.61 -6.88 -3.95
C GLN A 324 20.58 -8.40 -4.22
N HIS A 325 19.42 -8.95 -4.53
CA HIS A 325 19.27 -10.40 -4.71
C HIS A 325 19.36 -10.86 -6.17
N SER A 326 18.82 -10.12 -7.12
CA SER A 326 18.70 -10.57 -8.52
C SER A 326 19.16 -9.55 -9.55
N GLY A 327 19.59 -8.35 -9.13
CA GLY A 327 19.99 -7.30 -10.07
C GLY A 327 18.83 -6.70 -10.86
N GLY A 328 19.08 -6.33 -12.10
CA GLY A 328 18.10 -5.68 -12.98
C GLY A 328 17.09 -6.64 -13.60
N THR A 329 16.03 -6.05 -14.14
CA THR A 329 14.99 -6.73 -14.94
C THR A 329 15.28 -6.48 -16.43
N PRO A 330 15.10 -7.46 -17.33
CA PRO A 330 15.28 -7.26 -18.77
C PRO A 330 14.39 -6.15 -19.34
N LEU A 331 14.87 -5.46 -20.37
CA LEU A 331 14.13 -4.34 -21.00
C LEU A 331 12.87 -4.77 -21.76
N ASP A 332 12.68 -6.05 -22.04
CA ASP A 332 11.46 -6.61 -22.63
C ASP A 332 10.32 -6.80 -21.62
N MET A 333 10.59 -6.57 -20.32
CA MET A 333 9.56 -6.56 -19.27
C MET A 333 8.29 -5.82 -19.71
N VAL A 334 7.12 -6.37 -19.45
CA VAL A 334 5.82 -5.76 -19.74
C VAL A 334 5.08 -5.40 -18.45
N ALA A 335 4.17 -4.44 -18.55
CA ALA A 335 3.24 -4.16 -17.47
C ALA A 335 2.32 -5.37 -17.25
N ASP A 336 2.12 -5.77 -16.00
CA ASP A 336 1.29 -6.91 -15.63
C ASP A 336 0.24 -6.51 -14.58
N PRO A 337 -1.00 -6.22 -15.02
CA PRO A 337 -2.08 -5.82 -14.11
C PRO A 337 -2.45 -6.87 -13.07
N GLY A 338 -2.17 -8.15 -13.35
CA GLY A 338 -2.46 -9.28 -12.48
C GLY A 338 -1.23 -9.86 -11.76
N PHE A 339 -0.10 -9.14 -11.75
CA PHE A 339 1.15 -9.63 -11.21
C PHE A 339 1.00 -10.16 -9.78
N SER A 340 1.41 -11.40 -9.56
CA SER A 340 1.32 -12.06 -8.25
C SER A 340 2.49 -11.66 -7.35
N LEU A 341 2.20 -11.36 -6.07
CA LEU A 341 3.23 -11.04 -5.09
C LEU A 341 4.20 -12.21 -4.87
N GLU A 342 3.68 -13.43 -4.89
CA GLU A 342 4.49 -14.64 -4.69
C GLU A 342 5.42 -14.91 -5.87
N GLU A 343 5.03 -14.54 -7.11
CA GLU A 343 5.88 -14.61 -8.29
C GLU A 343 7.00 -13.56 -8.29
N TRP A 344 6.79 -12.43 -7.63
CA TRP A 344 7.83 -11.41 -7.50
C TRP A 344 8.89 -11.77 -6.45
N SER A 345 8.67 -12.82 -5.67
CA SER A 345 9.65 -13.28 -4.65
C SER A 345 11.04 -13.41 -5.24
N VAL A 346 12.04 -12.92 -4.50
CA VAL A 346 13.45 -13.07 -4.92
C VAL A 346 13.93 -14.48 -4.61
N PRO A 347 14.77 -15.08 -5.47
CA PRO A 347 15.31 -16.41 -5.19
C PRO A 347 16.09 -16.41 -3.88
N VAL A 348 15.78 -17.38 -3.04
CA VAL A 348 16.61 -17.68 -1.88
C VAL A 348 17.96 -18.14 -2.39
N ALA A 349 19.04 -17.46 -2.05
CA ALA A 349 20.37 -18.03 -2.25
C ALA A 349 20.39 -19.37 -1.50
N SER A 350 20.52 -20.46 -2.23
CA SER A 350 20.73 -21.77 -1.64
C SER A 350 21.97 -21.64 -0.74
N ILE A 351 21.76 -21.79 0.55
CA ILE A 351 22.89 -21.95 1.49
C ILE A 351 23.46 -23.31 1.17
N GLU A 352 24.50 -23.36 0.32
CA GLU A 352 25.36 -24.55 0.17
C GLU A 352 26.26 -24.71 1.38
#